data_fc4105ceaa647ce465eeec9745eb6ea7
#
_entry.id   fc4105ceaa647ce465eeec9745eb6ea7
#
_cell.length_a   1.000
_cell.length_b   1.000
_cell.length_c   1.000
_cell.angle_alpha   90.00
_cell.angle_beta   90.00
_cell.angle_gamma   90.00
#
_symmetry.space_group_name_H-M   'P 1'
#
loop_
_entity.id
_entity.type
_entity.pdbx_description
1 polymer ?
#
loop_
_entity_poly.entity_id
_entity_poly.type
_entity_poly.pdbx_seq_one_letter_code
_entity_poly.pdbx_strand_id
1 'polypeptide(L)'
;IFLAELGVKDFLIKTFAEFDLQHALTKLRKDHYRQKELEQVVIEADTDKLTGLANRRRLDEFLDALVTLFPEEKQSFSLIMADVDHFKYYNDAHGHQMGDIVLATIASILKNRIRRGDLAARFGGEEFVVILPNCSKENAVLIGNKLRVAISDENIQFQEQQPMGNLTCTFGIATYPDDADTKELLLKKADECLYDGKASGRNKVVAA
;
A
#
# COMPACT_ATOMS: atom_id res chain seq x y z
N ILE A 1 25.81 -25.31 -2.80
CA ILE A 1 25.25 -23.96 -2.57
C ILE A 1 24.18 -23.69 -3.62
N PHE A 2 24.50 -23.81 -4.92
CA PHE A 2 23.59 -23.50 -6.03
C PHE A 2 22.32 -24.38 -6.06
N LEU A 3 22.40 -25.65 -5.71
CA LEU A 3 21.23 -26.56 -5.64
C LEU A 3 20.30 -26.24 -4.46
N ALA A 4 20.85 -25.76 -3.34
CA ALA A 4 20.06 -25.35 -2.20
C ALA A 4 19.25 -24.08 -2.50
N GLU A 5 19.81 -23.15 -3.27
CA GLU A 5 19.11 -21.92 -3.72
C GLU A 5 17.96 -22.22 -4.68
N LEU A 6 17.99 -23.34 -5.39
CA LEU A 6 16.92 -23.82 -6.27
C LEU A 6 15.81 -24.59 -5.54
N GLY A 7 15.88 -24.74 -4.21
CA GLY A 7 14.88 -25.43 -3.42
C GLY A 7 14.83 -26.95 -3.61
N VAL A 8 15.89 -27.55 -4.12
CA VAL A 8 15.99 -29.02 -4.30
C VAL A 8 16.17 -29.67 -2.94
N LYS A 9 15.10 -30.28 -2.40
CA LYS A 9 15.08 -30.89 -1.07
C LYS A 9 15.58 -32.33 -1.04
N ASP A 10 15.50 -33.07 -2.16
CA ASP A 10 15.89 -34.46 -2.23
C ASP A 10 17.00 -34.66 -3.26
N PHE A 11 18.14 -35.11 -2.76
CA PHE A 11 19.26 -35.52 -3.57
C PHE A 11 18.98 -36.92 -4.11
N LEU A 12 18.59 -37.05 -5.36
CA LEU A 12 18.62 -38.32 -6.09
C LEU A 12 20.08 -38.69 -6.39
N ILE A 13 20.65 -39.38 -5.46
CA ILE A 13 22.05 -39.75 -5.47
C ILE A 13 22.19 -41.18 -6.01
N LYS A 14 23.08 -41.30 -6.89
CA LYS A 14 23.89 -42.48 -7.23
C LYS A 14 23.70 -43.19 -8.58
N THR A 15 22.74 -42.89 -9.41
CA THR A 15 22.58 -43.61 -10.68
C THR A 15 22.25 -42.77 -11.93
N PHE A 16 22.32 -41.47 -11.83
CA PHE A 16 22.14 -40.66 -13.03
C PHE A 16 23.43 -40.56 -13.84
N ALA A 17 23.36 -40.89 -15.12
CA ALA A 17 24.40 -40.52 -16.05
C ALA A 17 24.60 -39.00 -16.03
N GLU A 18 25.83 -38.52 -16.22
CA GLU A 18 26.17 -37.10 -16.18
C GLU A 18 25.25 -36.24 -17.07
N PHE A 19 24.78 -36.81 -18.17
CA PHE A 19 23.81 -36.19 -19.10
C PHE A 19 22.45 -35.98 -18.45
N ASP A 20 21.93 -36.89 -17.66
CA ASP A 20 20.63 -36.78 -16.99
C ASP A 20 20.66 -35.70 -15.91
N LEU A 21 21.78 -35.57 -15.19
CA LEU A 21 21.97 -34.55 -14.18
C LEU A 21 22.04 -33.15 -14.81
N GLN A 22 22.78 -32.98 -15.91
CA GLN A 22 22.84 -31.70 -16.62
C GLN A 22 21.50 -31.31 -17.22
N HIS A 23 20.74 -32.27 -17.75
CA HIS A 23 19.39 -32.00 -18.26
C HIS A 23 18.44 -31.58 -17.15
N ALA A 24 18.46 -32.28 -16.00
CA ALA A 24 17.64 -31.94 -14.83
C ALA A 24 17.98 -30.53 -14.29
N LEU A 25 19.27 -30.19 -14.17
CA LEU A 25 19.72 -28.86 -13.74
C LEU A 25 19.30 -27.76 -14.72
N THR A 26 19.38 -28.02 -16.01
CA THR A 26 18.96 -27.07 -17.03
C THR A 26 17.46 -26.81 -16.96
N LYS A 27 16.65 -27.86 -16.76
CA LYS A 27 15.20 -27.74 -16.58
C LYS A 27 14.85 -26.94 -15.33
N LEU A 28 15.47 -27.27 -14.18
CA LEU A 28 15.24 -26.53 -12.92
C LEU A 28 15.62 -25.05 -13.03
N ARG A 29 16.72 -24.74 -13.71
CA ARG A 29 17.12 -23.33 -13.99
C ARG A 29 16.06 -22.61 -14.81
N LYS A 30 15.58 -23.25 -15.89
CA LYS A 30 14.55 -22.68 -16.78
C LYS A 30 13.24 -22.44 -16.03
N ASP A 31 12.80 -23.38 -15.21
CA ASP A 31 11.60 -23.25 -14.40
C ASP A 31 11.74 -22.13 -13.36
N HIS A 32 12.90 -22.03 -12.70
CA HIS A 32 13.22 -20.94 -11.77
C HIS A 32 13.21 -19.55 -12.43
N TYR A 33 13.83 -19.41 -13.62
CA TYR A 33 13.79 -18.15 -14.35
C TYR A 33 12.38 -17.78 -14.79
N ARG A 34 11.61 -18.77 -15.27
CA ARG A 34 10.21 -18.54 -15.67
C ARG A 34 9.35 -18.12 -14.48
N GLN A 35 9.56 -18.72 -13.33
CA GLN A 35 8.83 -18.33 -12.12
C GLN A 35 9.16 -16.89 -11.71
N LYS A 36 10.45 -16.50 -11.73
CA LYS A 36 10.86 -15.11 -11.47
C LYS A 36 10.27 -14.11 -12.47
N GLU A 37 10.25 -14.46 -13.75
CA GLU A 37 9.59 -13.62 -14.77
C GLU A 37 8.10 -13.43 -14.47
N LEU A 38 7.39 -14.51 -14.12
CA LEU A 38 5.97 -14.44 -13.76
C LEU A 38 5.75 -13.59 -12.52
N GLU A 39 6.55 -13.78 -11.47
CA GLU A 39 6.51 -12.95 -10.25
C GLU A 39 6.74 -11.46 -10.58
N GLN A 40 7.72 -11.16 -11.44
CA GLN A 40 8.00 -9.80 -11.85
C GLN A 40 6.83 -9.17 -12.63
N VAL A 41 6.23 -9.90 -13.55
CA VAL A 41 5.06 -9.45 -14.31
C VAL A 41 3.87 -9.16 -13.38
N VAL A 42 3.65 -10.01 -12.36
CA VAL A 42 2.58 -9.79 -11.37
C VAL A 42 2.88 -8.54 -10.55
N ILE A 43 4.12 -8.36 -10.06
CA ILE A 43 4.51 -7.18 -9.30
C ILE A 43 4.30 -5.90 -10.14
N GLU A 44 4.73 -5.89 -11.40
CA GLU A 44 4.55 -4.73 -12.29
C GLU A 44 3.08 -4.43 -12.58
N ALA A 45 2.25 -5.47 -12.68
CA ALA A 45 0.81 -5.31 -12.87
C ALA A 45 0.07 -4.81 -11.62
N ASP A 46 0.62 -5.05 -10.42
CA ASP A 46 -0.02 -4.76 -9.13
C ASP A 46 0.45 -3.47 -8.47
N THR A 47 1.54 -2.86 -8.97
CA THR A 47 2.13 -1.67 -8.35
C THR A 47 1.92 -0.39 -9.17
N ASP A 48 1.84 0.73 -8.48
CA ASP A 48 1.95 2.06 -9.08
C ASP A 48 3.43 2.38 -9.33
N LYS A 49 3.75 2.73 -10.58
CA LYS A 49 5.15 2.91 -11.03
C LYS A 49 5.87 4.07 -10.37
N LEU A 50 5.15 5.12 -9.96
CA LEU A 50 5.75 6.28 -9.31
C LEU A 50 6.08 5.99 -7.85
N THR A 51 5.14 5.38 -7.15
CA THR A 51 5.19 5.25 -5.69
C THR A 51 5.68 3.88 -5.21
N GLY A 52 5.62 2.86 -6.05
CA GLY A 52 5.94 1.48 -5.67
C GLY A 52 4.97 0.87 -4.64
N LEU A 53 3.84 1.53 -4.38
CA LEU A 53 2.72 0.99 -3.60
C LEU A 53 1.83 0.13 -4.49
N ALA A 54 0.87 -0.57 -3.89
CA ALA A 54 -0.19 -1.22 -4.65
C ALA A 54 -0.93 -0.18 -5.51
N ASN A 55 -1.29 -0.57 -6.73
CA ASN A 55 -2.16 0.23 -7.56
C ASN A 55 -3.64 0.00 -7.21
N ARG A 56 -4.54 0.76 -7.84
CA ARG A 56 -5.98 0.67 -7.59
C ARG A 56 -6.53 -0.73 -7.84
N ARG A 57 -6.09 -1.42 -8.89
CA ARG A 57 -6.54 -2.79 -9.18
C ARG A 57 -6.21 -3.74 -8.03
N ARG A 58 -4.98 -3.71 -7.53
CA ARG A 58 -4.55 -4.55 -6.41
C ARG A 58 -5.31 -4.22 -5.12
N LEU A 59 -5.60 -2.94 -4.88
CA LEU A 59 -6.43 -2.50 -3.77
C LEU A 59 -7.84 -3.11 -3.85
N ASP A 60 -8.49 -3.01 -5.02
CA ASP A 60 -9.83 -3.53 -5.24
C ASP A 60 -9.90 -5.05 -4.99
N GLU A 61 -8.94 -5.81 -5.53
CA GLU A 61 -8.82 -7.26 -5.32
C GLU A 61 -8.62 -7.61 -3.83
N PHE A 62 -7.81 -6.83 -3.11
CA PHE A 62 -7.55 -7.05 -1.70
C PHE A 62 -8.79 -6.78 -0.84
N LEU A 63 -9.52 -5.71 -1.12
CA LEU A 63 -10.78 -5.39 -0.44
C LEU A 63 -11.85 -6.44 -0.71
N ASP A 64 -12.01 -6.90 -1.97
CA ASP A 64 -12.96 -7.95 -2.33
C ASP A 64 -12.68 -9.26 -1.57
N ALA A 65 -11.40 -9.61 -1.43
CA ALA A 65 -11.00 -10.77 -0.63
C ALA A 65 -11.36 -10.62 0.84
N LEU A 66 -11.12 -9.44 1.44
CA LEU A 66 -11.44 -9.17 2.85
C LEU A 66 -12.95 -9.20 3.10
N VAL A 67 -13.75 -8.51 2.29
CA VAL A 67 -15.21 -8.50 2.44
C VAL A 67 -15.81 -9.90 2.29
N THR A 68 -15.18 -10.77 1.49
CA THR A 68 -15.61 -12.17 1.33
C THR A 68 -15.26 -13.04 2.53
N LEU A 69 -14.07 -12.87 3.12
CA LEU A 69 -13.53 -13.74 4.17
C LEU A 69 -14.02 -13.33 5.58
N PHE A 70 -14.09 -12.03 5.86
CA PHE A 70 -14.29 -11.53 7.22
C PHE A 70 -15.68 -11.75 7.83
N PRO A 71 -16.79 -11.85 7.07
CA PRO A 71 -18.10 -12.20 7.64
C PRO A 71 -18.11 -13.56 8.32
N GLU A 72 -17.36 -14.53 7.76
CA GLU A 72 -17.29 -15.90 8.32
C GLU A 72 -16.47 -15.95 9.62
N GLU A 73 -15.43 -15.12 9.72
CA GLU A 73 -14.48 -15.09 10.83
C GLU A 73 -14.87 -14.13 11.96
N LYS A 74 -15.95 -13.35 11.80
CA LYS A 74 -16.39 -12.28 12.73
C LYS A 74 -15.26 -11.31 13.08
N GLN A 75 -14.42 -11.02 12.10
CA GLN A 75 -13.30 -10.11 12.25
C GLN A 75 -13.63 -8.74 11.66
N SER A 76 -12.88 -7.73 12.05
CA SER A 76 -12.99 -6.37 11.53
C SER A 76 -11.72 -5.98 10.77
N PHE A 77 -11.85 -5.08 9.82
CA PHE A 77 -10.72 -4.40 9.21
C PHE A 77 -11.04 -2.91 9.04
N SER A 78 -10.01 -2.07 9.09
CA SER A 78 -10.18 -0.63 8.91
C SER A 78 -9.54 -0.17 7.61
N LEU A 79 -10.19 0.81 6.98
CA LEU A 79 -9.73 1.51 5.80
C LEU A 79 -9.40 2.95 6.17
N ILE A 80 -8.23 3.41 5.79
CA ILE A 80 -7.78 4.79 5.92
C ILE A 80 -7.63 5.36 4.52
N MET A 81 -8.38 6.39 4.18
CA MET A 81 -8.20 7.18 2.97
C MET A 81 -7.40 8.43 3.31
N ALA A 82 -6.40 8.75 2.55
CA ALA A 82 -5.50 9.88 2.76
C ALA A 82 -5.35 10.70 1.50
N ASP A 83 -5.25 12.02 1.66
CA ASP A 83 -5.03 12.96 0.57
C ASP A 83 -4.02 14.02 1.00
N VAL A 84 -3.15 14.40 0.07
CA VAL A 84 -2.09 15.38 0.31
C VAL A 84 -2.67 16.80 0.30
N ASP A 85 -2.59 17.46 1.45
CA ASP A 85 -3.15 18.78 1.63
C ASP A 85 -2.45 19.83 0.73
N HIS A 86 -3.25 20.57 -0.01
CA HIS A 86 -2.76 21.63 -0.91
C HIS A 86 -1.76 21.15 -1.98
N PHE A 87 -1.84 19.89 -2.42
CA PHE A 87 -0.89 19.32 -3.37
C PHE A 87 -0.88 20.07 -4.72
N LYS A 88 -2.04 20.51 -5.19
CA LYS A 88 -2.11 21.35 -6.39
C LYS A 88 -1.30 22.64 -6.23
N TYR A 89 -1.39 23.31 -5.06
CA TYR A 89 -0.60 24.52 -4.80
C TYR A 89 0.91 24.22 -4.87
N TYR A 90 1.34 23.09 -4.33
CA TYR A 90 2.74 22.65 -4.41
C TYR A 90 3.18 22.44 -5.87
N ASN A 91 2.38 21.74 -6.66
CA ASN A 91 2.67 21.51 -8.09
C ASN A 91 2.70 22.79 -8.91
N ASP A 92 1.77 23.71 -8.67
CA ASP A 92 1.69 25.00 -9.38
C ASP A 92 2.92 25.88 -9.08
N ALA A 93 3.46 25.79 -7.86
CA ALA A 93 4.63 26.55 -7.43
C ALA A 93 5.97 25.92 -7.86
N HIS A 94 6.09 24.57 -7.82
CA HIS A 94 7.39 23.86 -7.93
C HIS A 94 7.45 22.88 -9.10
N GLY A 95 6.35 22.71 -9.83
CA GLY A 95 6.24 21.81 -10.98
C GLY A 95 5.95 20.35 -10.61
N HIS A 96 5.41 19.60 -11.56
CA HIS A 96 4.96 18.21 -11.35
C HIS A 96 6.09 17.26 -10.97
N GLN A 97 7.33 17.50 -11.42
CA GLN A 97 8.47 16.65 -11.03
C GLN A 97 8.76 16.70 -9.53
N MET A 98 8.61 17.88 -8.92
CA MET A 98 8.73 18.03 -7.47
C MET A 98 7.55 17.37 -6.74
N GLY A 99 6.33 17.50 -7.28
CA GLY A 99 5.16 16.78 -6.78
C GLY A 99 5.33 15.27 -6.82
N ASP A 100 5.93 14.73 -7.87
CA ASP A 100 6.24 13.29 -7.98
C ASP A 100 7.18 12.83 -6.85
N ILE A 101 8.20 13.63 -6.50
CA ILE A 101 9.09 13.37 -5.37
C ILE A 101 8.31 13.35 -4.05
N VAL A 102 7.39 14.30 -3.85
CA VAL A 102 6.50 14.34 -2.68
C VAL A 102 5.67 13.06 -2.58
N LEU A 103 5.01 12.65 -3.66
CA LEU A 103 4.19 11.45 -3.68
C LEU A 103 5.01 10.19 -3.38
N ALA A 104 6.21 10.07 -3.95
CA ALA A 104 7.12 8.96 -3.68
C ALA A 104 7.60 8.96 -2.21
N THR A 105 7.86 10.12 -1.63
CA THR A 105 8.25 10.28 -0.22
C THR A 105 7.13 9.84 0.72
N ILE A 106 5.91 10.34 0.50
CA ILE A 106 4.72 9.94 1.29
C ILE A 106 4.49 8.43 1.18
N ALA A 107 4.55 7.88 -0.02
CA ALA A 107 4.41 6.45 -0.25
C ALA A 107 5.44 5.63 0.53
N SER A 108 6.69 6.07 0.57
CA SER A 108 7.75 5.43 1.37
C SER A 108 7.42 5.48 2.87
N ILE A 109 6.92 6.60 3.38
CA ILE A 109 6.50 6.73 4.77
C ILE A 109 5.36 5.75 5.07
N LEU A 110 4.31 5.71 4.25
CA LEU A 110 3.19 4.80 4.41
C LEU A 110 3.67 3.35 4.45
N LYS A 111 4.46 2.93 3.45
CA LYS A 111 4.99 1.56 3.32
C LYS A 111 5.82 1.12 4.53
N ASN A 112 6.65 2.00 5.07
CA ASN A 112 7.57 1.68 6.15
C ASN A 112 6.93 1.76 7.56
N ARG A 113 5.71 2.30 7.67
CA ARG A 113 5.02 2.49 8.94
C ARG A 113 3.84 1.56 9.17
N ILE A 114 3.48 0.75 8.20
CA ILE A 114 2.47 -0.30 8.32
C ILE A 114 3.15 -1.67 8.48
N ARG A 115 2.43 -2.64 9.06
CA ARG A 115 2.96 -3.98 9.29
C ARG A 115 2.84 -4.87 8.04
N ARG A 116 3.58 -5.97 8.04
CA ARG A 116 3.39 -7.02 7.05
C ARG A 116 1.96 -7.57 7.14
N GLY A 117 1.23 -7.56 6.03
CA GLY A 117 -0.18 -7.96 5.96
C GLY A 117 -1.14 -6.79 5.81
N ASP A 118 -0.73 -5.56 6.17
CA ASP A 118 -1.44 -4.35 5.77
C ASP A 118 -1.12 -4.02 4.31
N LEU A 119 -2.00 -3.27 3.66
CA LEU A 119 -1.80 -2.83 2.29
C LEU A 119 -1.82 -1.31 2.22
N ALA A 120 -0.79 -0.71 1.62
CA ALA A 120 -0.83 0.68 1.18
C ALA A 120 -0.93 0.74 -0.34
N ALA A 121 -1.82 1.57 -0.86
CA ALA A 121 -2.09 1.73 -2.29
C ALA A 121 -2.18 3.20 -2.68
N ARG A 122 -1.80 3.51 -3.91
CA ARG A 122 -2.15 4.77 -4.54
C ARG A 122 -3.51 4.63 -5.19
N PHE A 123 -4.48 5.42 -4.71
CA PHE A 123 -5.87 5.34 -5.14
C PHE A 123 -6.15 6.20 -6.38
N GLY A 124 -5.53 7.37 -6.44
CA GLY A 124 -5.66 8.34 -7.53
C GLY A 124 -4.51 9.35 -7.45
N GLY A 125 -4.54 10.42 -8.20
CA GLY A 125 -3.53 11.46 -8.29
C GLY A 125 -2.67 11.67 -7.03
N GLU A 126 -3.24 12.28 -6.02
CA GLU A 126 -2.63 12.59 -4.71
C GLU A 126 -3.27 11.83 -3.54
N GLU A 127 -4.09 10.81 -3.87
CA GLU A 127 -4.86 10.04 -2.89
C GLU A 127 -4.22 8.67 -2.64
N PHE A 128 -4.19 8.29 -1.38
CA PHE A 128 -3.68 7.00 -0.91
C PHE A 128 -4.73 6.28 -0.07
N VAL A 129 -4.69 4.96 -0.08
CA VAL A 129 -5.53 4.13 0.79
C VAL A 129 -4.63 3.15 1.55
N VAL A 130 -4.88 3.02 2.85
CA VAL A 130 -4.25 2.00 3.70
C VAL A 130 -5.33 1.08 4.23
N ILE A 131 -5.15 -0.23 4.05
CA ILE A 131 -6.03 -1.27 4.59
C ILE A 131 -5.32 -1.97 5.72
N LEU A 132 -6.01 -2.10 6.83
CA LEU A 132 -5.52 -2.67 8.08
C LEU A 132 -6.40 -3.88 8.47
N PRO A 133 -6.11 -5.11 7.99
CA PRO A 133 -6.83 -6.30 8.40
C PRO A 133 -6.71 -6.52 9.92
N ASN A 134 -7.75 -7.06 10.55
CA ASN A 134 -7.77 -7.30 12.00
C ASN A 134 -7.36 -6.07 12.83
N CYS A 135 -7.98 -4.93 12.51
CA CYS A 135 -7.71 -3.65 13.15
C CYS A 135 -9.04 -2.95 13.50
N SER A 136 -9.23 -2.63 14.78
CA SER A 136 -10.37 -1.86 15.22
C SER A 136 -10.26 -0.38 14.83
N LYS A 137 -11.37 0.35 14.90
CA LYS A 137 -11.43 1.79 14.61
C LYS A 137 -10.45 2.60 15.47
N GLU A 138 -10.37 2.31 16.77
CA GLU A 138 -9.49 3.00 17.71
C GLU A 138 -8.02 2.82 17.33
N ASN A 139 -7.64 1.60 16.98
CA ASN A 139 -6.28 1.30 16.52
C ASN A 139 -5.97 1.94 15.16
N ALA A 140 -6.94 1.97 14.24
CA ALA A 140 -6.79 2.65 12.96
C ALA A 140 -6.60 4.16 13.14
N VAL A 141 -7.32 4.80 14.07
CA VAL A 141 -7.12 6.22 14.44
C VAL A 141 -5.71 6.46 15.00
N LEU A 142 -5.21 5.57 15.85
CA LEU A 142 -3.83 5.66 16.36
C LEU A 142 -2.80 5.53 15.24
N ILE A 143 -3.00 4.59 14.32
CA ILE A 143 -2.12 4.41 13.15
C ILE A 143 -2.20 5.62 12.23
N GLY A 144 -3.41 6.10 11.90
CA GLY A 144 -3.62 7.29 11.08
C GLY A 144 -2.90 8.52 11.66
N ASN A 145 -2.98 8.73 12.98
CA ASN A 145 -2.25 9.83 13.63
C ASN A 145 -0.72 9.66 13.56
N LYS A 146 -0.21 8.44 13.70
CA LYS A 146 1.23 8.18 13.52
C LYS A 146 1.70 8.47 12.08
N LEU A 147 0.89 8.11 11.09
CA LEU A 147 1.17 8.41 9.68
C LEU A 147 1.13 9.93 9.43
N ARG A 148 0.09 10.60 9.93
CA ARG A 148 -0.07 12.06 9.83
C ARG A 148 1.14 12.81 10.40
N VAL A 149 1.54 12.46 11.60
CA VAL A 149 2.72 13.08 12.24
C VAL A 149 3.98 12.79 11.44
N ALA A 150 4.18 11.53 11.02
CA ALA A 150 5.37 11.15 10.26
C ALA A 150 5.50 11.89 8.92
N ILE A 151 4.37 12.18 8.26
CA ILE A 151 4.36 12.96 7.01
C ILE A 151 4.61 14.44 7.30
N SER A 152 3.96 14.98 8.33
CA SER A 152 4.14 16.40 8.72
C SER A 152 5.57 16.72 9.21
N ASP A 153 6.24 15.75 9.83
CA ASP A 153 7.61 15.91 10.37
C ASP A 153 8.69 15.60 9.31
N GLU A 154 8.31 15.07 8.14
CA GLU A 154 9.27 14.76 7.08
C GLU A 154 9.82 16.03 6.47
N ASN A 155 11.14 16.05 6.19
CA ASN A 155 11.80 17.20 5.58
C ASN A 155 11.62 17.17 4.05
N ILE A 156 10.51 17.73 3.58
CA ILE A 156 10.19 17.84 2.16
C ILE A 156 10.62 19.21 1.64
N GLN A 157 11.34 19.23 0.56
CA GLN A 157 11.87 20.47 -0.06
C GLN A 157 10.72 21.45 -0.34
N PHE A 158 10.91 22.72 -0.01
CA PHE A 158 9.95 23.82 -0.19
C PHE A 158 8.65 23.70 0.63
N GLN A 159 8.57 22.79 1.60
CA GLN A 159 7.36 22.63 2.41
C GLN A 159 6.99 23.88 3.22
N GLU A 160 7.97 24.70 3.58
CA GLU A 160 7.77 25.97 4.31
C GLU A 160 6.97 27.02 3.51
N GLN A 161 6.86 26.83 2.19
CA GLN A 161 6.07 27.67 1.31
C GLN A 161 4.60 27.21 1.19
N GLN A 162 4.26 26.08 1.81
CA GLN A 162 2.89 25.61 1.84
C GLN A 162 1.99 26.50 2.70
N PRO A 163 0.67 26.57 2.39
CA PRO A 163 -0.26 27.41 3.16
C PRO A 163 -0.30 27.10 4.65
N MET A 164 0.07 25.88 5.05
CA MET A 164 0.11 25.44 6.44
C MET A 164 1.53 25.44 7.03
N GLY A 165 2.52 25.94 6.30
CA GLY A 165 3.93 25.95 6.71
C GLY A 165 4.66 24.62 6.56
N ASN A 166 3.92 23.50 6.38
CA ASN A 166 4.43 22.18 6.14
C ASN A 166 3.57 21.46 5.10
N LEU A 167 4.14 20.45 4.46
CA LEU A 167 3.36 19.51 3.65
C LEU A 167 2.68 18.50 4.58
N THR A 168 1.38 18.37 4.49
CA THR A 168 0.57 17.52 5.38
C THR A 168 -0.38 16.65 4.59
N CYS A 169 -0.99 15.69 5.27
CA CYS A 169 -2.09 14.89 4.74
C CYS A 169 -3.27 14.90 5.70
N THR A 170 -4.46 14.85 5.13
CA THR A 170 -5.72 14.61 5.86
C THR A 170 -6.14 13.17 5.66
N PHE A 171 -6.73 12.57 6.70
CA PHE A 171 -7.07 11.15 6.75
C PHE A 171 -8.53 10.95 7.14
N GLY A 172 -9.26 10.15 6.37
CA GLY A 172 -10.59 9.66 6.68
C GLY A 172 -10.55 8.16 6.98
N ILE A 173 -11.23 7.70 8.02
CA ILE A 173 -11.21 6.31 8.47
C ILE A 173 -12.63 5.75 8.52
N ALA A 174 -12.79 4.53 8.00
CA ALA A 174 -13.98 3.72 8.18
C ALA A 174 -13.60 2.26 8.49
N THR A 175 -14.42 1.58 9.30
CA THR A 175 -14.17 0.22 9.77
C THR A 175 -15.30 -0.71 9.35
N TYR A 176 -14.95 -1.85 8.78
CA TYR A 176 -15.84 -2.95 8.46
C TYR A 176 -15.98 -3.89 9.67
N PRO A 177 -17.15 -4.36 10.05
CA PRO A 177 -18.47 -4.04 9.48
C PRO A 177 -19.17 -2.83 10.15
N ASP A 178 -18.55 -2.20 11.14
CA ASP A 178 -19.17 -1.23 12.05
C ASP A 178 -19.74 0.01 11.32
N ASP A 179 -19.04 0.52 10.31
CA ASP A 179 -19.43 1.72 9.57
C ASP A 179 -20.08 1.40 8.22
N ALA A 180 -19.74 0.25 7.67
CA ALA A 180 -20.30 -0.24 6.41
C ALA A 180 -20.00 -1.74 6.23
N ASP A 181 -20.90 -2.42 5.52
CA ASP A 181 -20.87 -3.87 5.27
C ASP A 181 -20.52 -4.23 3.81
N THR A 182 -20.25 -3.23 2.98
CA THR A 182 -19.77 -3.41 1.59
C THR A 182 -18.55 -2.56 1.31
N LYS A 183 -17.75 -2.97 0.33
CA LYS A 183 -16.55 -2.24 -0.12
C LYS A 183 -16.88 -0.81 -0.53
N GLU A 184 -17.93 -0.63 -1.32
CA GLU A 184 -18.34 0.65 -1.87
C GLU A 184 -18.79 1.61 -0.77
N LEU A 185 -19.58 1.13 0.18
CA LEU A 185 -20.02 1.95 1.30
C LEU A 185 -18.87 2.29 2.26
N LEU A 186 -17.94 1.35 2.46
CA LEU A 186 -16.77 1.58 3.30
C LEU A 186 -15.85 2.67 2.70
N LEU A 187 -15.56 2.58 1.41
CA LEU A 187 -14.79 3.61 0.68
C LEU A 187 -15.50 4.95 0.76
N LYS A 188 -16.82 4.98 0.53
CA LYS A 188 -17.62 6.21 0.64
C LYS A 188 -17.57 6.81 2.03
N LYS A 189 -17.66 5.99 3.08
CA LYS A 189 -17.60 6.47 4.47
C LYS A 189 -16.25 7.10 4.80
N ALA A 190 -15.16 6.47 4.40
CA ALA A 190 -13.82 7.02 4.58
C ALA A 190 -13.63 8.33 3.80
N ASP A 191 -14.18 8.44 2.59
CA ASP A 191 -14.14 9.66 1.78
C ASP A 191 -14.95 10.79 2.43
N GLU A 192 -16.15 10.52 2.97
CA GLU A 192 -16.94 11.49 3.75
C GLU A 192 -16.12 12.03 4.93
N CYS A 193 -15.44 11.16 5.70
CA CYS A 193 -14.57 11.57 6.80
C CYS A 193 -13.36 12.38 6.33
N LEU A 194 -12.75 12.00 5.21
CA LEU A 194 -11.66 12.75 4.60
C LEU A 194 -12.11 14.16 4.20
N TYR A 195 -13.28 14.26 3.57
CA TYR A 195 -13.88 15.56 3.21
C TYR A 195 -14.10 16.45 4.44
N ASP A 196 -14.68 15.91 5.52
CA ASP A 196 -14.90 16.63 6.78
C ASP A 196 -13.56 17.09 7.40
N GLY A 197 -12.54 16.25 7.32
CA GLY A 197 -11.19 16.59 7.74
C GLY A 197 -10.62 17.78 6.96
N LYS A 198 -10.76 17.76 5.64
CA LYS A 198 -10.35 18.89 4.77
C LYS A 198 -11.14 20.15 5.05
N ALA A 199 -12.46 20.06 5.23
CA ALA A 199 -13.33 21.20 5.52
C ALA A 199 -13.05 21.82 6.90
N SER A 200 -12.66 21.02 7.88
CA SER A 200 -12.40 21.45 9.26
C SER A 200 -10.95 21.87 9.54
N GLY A 201 -10.13 22.13 8.51
CA GLY A 201 -8.79 22.73 8.65
C GLY A 201 -7.63 21.81 8.32
N ARG A 202 -7.85 20.66 7.71
CA ARG A 202 -6.79 19.74 7.21
C ARG A 202 -5.86 19.20 8.29
N ASN A 203 -4.79 18.48 7.89
CA ASN A 203 -3.77 17.89 8.77
C ASN A 203 -4.37 17.18 9.99
N LYS A 204 -5.32 16.31 9.76
CA LYS A 204 -6.03 15.57 10.83
C LYS A 204 -6.51 14.20 10.40
N VAL A 205 -6.95 13.45 11.38
CA VAL A 205 -7.60 12.15 11.22
C VAL A 205 -9.06 12.31 11.67
N VAL A 206 -9.99 11.89 10.82
CA VAL A 206 -11.42 11.83 11.12
C VAL A 206 -11.90 10.41 10.90
N ALA A 207 -12.65 9.86 11.84
CA ALA A 207 -13.24 8.52 11.77
C ALA A 207 -14.77 8.60 11.76
N ALA A 208 -15.42 7.66 11.07
CA ALA A 208 -16.87 7.51 10.98
C ALA A 208 -17.52 7.12 12.31
#